data_f1e08bf4afac907254773fcaf11443dd
#
_entry.id   f1e08bf4afac907254773fcaf11443dd
#
_cell.length_a   1.000
_cell.length_b   1.000
_cell.length_c   1.000
_cell.angle_alpha   90.00
_cell.angle_beta   90.00
_cell.angle_gamma   90.00
#
_symmetry.space_group_name_H-M   'P 1'
#
loop_
_entity.id
_entity.type
_entity.pdbx_description
1 polymer ?
#
loop_
_entity_poly.entity_id
_entity_poly.type
_entity_poly.pdbx_seq_one_letter_code
_entity_poly.pdbx_strand_id
1 'polypeptide(L)'
;MCTFAYRNTLNMANRELNRLKVVLAEKKRTNRWLAEQLGKDQTTISKWWTNSSQPDLASLMMTAKVLNVELTDLVRFEEFKNDTRWRN
;
A
#
# COMPACT_ATOMS: atom_id res chain seq x y z
N MET A 1 3.36 2.40 27.70
CA MET A 1 4.09 1.91 26.58
C MET A 1 3.46 0.72 25.92
N CYS A 2 2.88 -0.14 26.70
CA CYS A 2 2.04 -1.16 26.10
C CYS A 2 0.99 -0.53 25.19
N THR A 3 0.51 0.62 25.62
CA THR A 3 -0.48 1.36 24.84
C THR A 3 0.02 1.67 23.46
N PHE A 4 1.28 2.01 23.35
CA PHE A 4 1.85 2.35 22.06
C PHE A 4 1.87 1.13 21.13
N ALA A 5 2.39 0.02 21.61
CA ALA A 5 2.46 -1.19 20.83
C ALA A 5 1.06 -1.70 20.48
N TYR A 6 0.17 -1.60 21.44
CA TYR A 6 -1.20 -2.01 21.24
C TYR A 6 -1.86 -1.18 20.15
N ARG A 7 -1.61 0.11 20.19
CA ARG A 7 -2.16 1.02 19.20
C ARG A 7 -1.68 0.68 17.80
N ASN A 8 -0.42 0.33 17.68
CA ASN A 8 0.12 -0.07 16.39
C ASN A 8 -0.57 -1.30 15.86
N THR A 9 -0.87 -2.24 16.73
CA THR A 9 -1.57 -3.44 16.32
C THR A 9 -2.97 -3.11 15.86
N LEU A 10 -3.67 -2.27 16.61
CA LEU A 10 -5.05 -1.93 16.28
C LEU A 10 -5.15 -1.11 15.02
N ASN A 11 -4.11 -0.35 14.72
CA ASN A 11 -4.12 0.54 13.57
C ASN A 11 -3.39 -0.06 12.39
N MET A 12 -3.44 -1.39 12.28
CA MET A 12 -2.80 -2.06 11.16
C MET A 12 -3.26 -1.48 9.82
N ALA A 13 -4.52 -1.14 9.71
CA ALA A 13 -5.07 -0.59 8.48
C ALA A 13 -4.48 0.77 8.14
N ASN A 14 -3.96 1.48 9.15
CA ASN A 14 -3.40 2.81 8.95
C ASN A 14 -1.89 2.78 8.79
N ARG A 15 -1.29 1.61 8.82
CA ARG A 15 0.15 1.51 8.59
C ARG A 15 0.43 1.71 7.12
N GLU A 16 1.61 2.21 6.85
CA GLU A 16 2.01 2.42 5.46
C GLU A 16 2.46 1.09 4.87
N LEU A 17 1.50 0.28 4.53
CA LEU A 17 1.77 -1.06 4.03
C LEU A 17 2.13 -1.07 2.56
N ASN A 18 1.65 -0.09 1.81
CA ASN A 18 2.00 -0.01 0.40
C ASN A 18 2.84 1.22 0.13
N ARG A 19 3.62 1.15 -0.93
CA ARG A 19 4.49 2.23 -1.35
C ARG A 19 3.96 2.91 -2.61
N LEU A 20 2.66 2.93 -2.77
CA LEU A 20 2.05 3.45 -3.98
C LEU A 20 2.45 4.90 -4.22
N LYS A 21 2.44 5.70 -3.17
CA LYS A 21 2.82 7.10 -3.26
C LYS A 21 4.22 7.27 -3.84
N VAL A 22 5.15 6.48 -3.33
CA VAL A 22 6.54 6.56 -3.76
C VAL A 22 6.68 6.09 -5.21
N VAL A 23 6.05 4.97 -5.52
CA VAL A 23 6.19 4.39 -6.85
C VAL A 23 5.54 5.29 -7.91
N LEU A 24 4.38 5.86 -7.61
CA LEU A 24 3.75 6.78 -8.54
C LEU A 24 4.62 8.00 -8.78
N ALA A 25 5.26 8.51 -7.73
CA ALA A 25 6.15 9.64 -7.87
C ALA A 25 7.36 9.29 -8.72
N GLU A 26 7.92 8.11 -8.50
CA GLU A 26 9.07 7.65 -9.28
C GLU A 26 8.72 7.48 -10.75
N LYS A 27 7.51 7.01 -11.02
CA LYS A 27 7.06 6.80 -12.39
C LYS A 27 6.44 8.06 -12.98
N LYS A 28 6.33 9.12 -12.19
CA LYS A 28 5.73 10.38 -12.63
C LYS A 28 4.31 10.18 -13.12
N ARG A 29 3.54 9.41 -12.36
CA ARG A 29 2.14 9.15 -12.66
C ARG A 29 1.27 9.69 -11.54
N THR A 30 0.01 9.96 -11.86
CA THR A 30 -0.94 10.52 -10.90
C THR A 30 -1.91 9.45 -10.44
N ASN A 31 -2.59 9.75 -9.33
CA ASN A 31 -3.67 8.89 -8.86
C ASN A 31 -4.75 8.75 -9.91
N ARG A 32 -5.04 9.84 -10.59
CA ARG A 32 -6.06 9.83 -11.63
C ARG A 32 -5.67 8.87 -12.76
N TRP A 33 -4.42 8.93 -13.16
CA TRP A 33 -3.94 8.04 -14.21
C TRP A 33 -4.12 6.59 -13.80
N LEU A 34 -3.75 6.28 -12.56
CA LEU A 34 -3.85 4.90 -12.09
C LEU A 34 -5.31 4.47 -12.00
N ALA A 35 -6.19 5.35 -11.55
CA ALA A 35 -7.60 5.05 -11.48
C ALA A 35 -8.15 4.69 -12.86
N GLU A 36 -7.73 5.41 -13.87
CA GLU A 36 -8.15 5.15 -15.24
C GLU A 36 -7.63 3.79 -15.72
N GLN A 37 -6.39 3.49 -15.38
CA GLN A 37 -5.79 2.21 -15.80
C GLN A 37 -6.49 1.02 -15.16
N LEU A 38 -6.91 1.17 -13.92
CA LEU A 38 -7.53 0.08 -13.19
C LEU A 38 -9.05 0.06 -13.28
N GLY A 39 -9.64 1.09 -13.88
CA GLY A 39 -11.08 1.18 -13.96
C GLY A 39 -11.73 1.40 -12.60
N LYS A 40 -11.05 2.12 -11.73
CA LYS A 40 -11.53 2.36 -10.38
C LYS A 40 -11.70 3.85 -10.13
N ASP A 41 -12.43 4.18 -9.05
CA ASP A 41 -12.61 5.56 -8.65
C ASP A 41 -11.30 6.16 -8.19
N GLN A 42 -11.12 7.43 -8.48
CA GLN A 42 -9.97 8.15 -7.98
C GLN A 42 -9.98 8.20 -6.45
N THR A 43 -11.15 8.23 -5.85
CA THR A 43 -11.27 8.22 -4.40
C THR A 43 -10.68 6.94 -3.82
N THR A 44 -10.94 5.81 -4.47
CA THR A 44 -10.39 4.53 -4.04
C THR A 44 -8.88 4.56 -4.10
N ILE A 45 -8.34 5.06 -5.21
CA ILE A 45 -6.88 5.13 -5.37
C ILE A 45 -6.28 6.06 -4.34
N SER A 46 -6.94 7.17 -4.05
CA SER A 46 -6.43 8.10 -3.04
C SER A 46 -6.36 7.46 -1.66
N LYS A 47 -7.30 6.61 -1.33
CA LYS A 47 -7.27 5.89 -0.05
C LYS A 47 -6.09 4.94 0.00
N TRP A 48 -5.78 4.28 -1.09
CA TRP A 48 -4.60 3.41 -1.15
C TRP A 48 -3.33 4.24 -1.03
N TRP A 49 -3.32 5.37 -1.71
CA TRP A 49 -2.17 6.27 -1.75
C TRP A 49 -1.83 6.80 -0.36
N THR A 50 -2.85 7.09 0.45
CA THR A 50 -2.66 7.58 1.81
C THR A 50 -2.58 6.44 2.83
N ASN A 51 -2.73 5.20 2.39
CA ASN A 51 -2.75 4.03 3.24
C ASN A 51 -3.93 4.01 4.20
N SER A 52 -4.98 4.74 3.85
CA SER A 52 -6.23 4.68 4.62
C SER A 52 -6.93 3.35 4.40
N SER A 53 -6.77 2.76 3.22
CA SER A 53 -7.20 1.41 2.96
C SER A 53 -6.19 0.79 2.01
N GLN A 54 -6.27 -0.51 1.84
CA GLN A 54 -5.30 -1.22 1.03
C GLN A 54 -5.98 -1.85 -0.17
N PRO A 55 -5.28 -1.96 -1.30
CA PRO A 55 -5.83 -2.66 -2.45
C PRO A 55 -5.92 -4.15 -2.17
N ASP A 56 -6.90 -4.80 -2.79
CA ASP A 56 -6.95 -6.24 -2.73
C ASP A 56 -5.84 -6.81 -3.61
N LEU A 57 -5.65 -8.11 -3.53
CA LEU A 57 -4.53 -8.73 -4.22
C LEU A 57 -4.59 -8.51 -5.72
N ALA A 58 -5.77 -8.67 -6.30
CA ALA A 58 -5.90 -8.50 -7.74
C ALA A 58 -5.55 -7.08 -8.16
N SER A 59 -6.04 -6.09 -7.41
CA SER A 59 -5.76 -4.69 -7.72
C SER A 59 -4.27 -4.40 -7.55
N LEU A 60 -3.66 -4.99 -6.53
CA LEU A 60 -2.24 -4.79 -6.29
C LEU A 60 -1.43 -5.34 -7.45
N MET A 61 -1.78 -6.53 -7.93
CA MET A 61 -1.09 -7.14 -9.05
C MET A 61 -1.26 -6.33 -10.32
N MET A 62 -2.48 -5.81 -10.56
CA MET A 62 -2.71 -4.96 -11.73
C MET A 62 -1.92 -3.67 -11.65
N THR A 63 -1.83 -3.10 -10.46
CA THR A 63 -1.05 -1.89 -10.26
C THR A 63 0.42 -2.13 -10.60
N ALA A 64 0.96 -3.25 -10.14
CA ALA A 64 2.34 -3.58 -10.43
C ALA A 64 2.54 -3.72 -11.94
N LYS A 65 1.58 -4.34 -12.61
CA LYS A 65 1.67 -4.55 -14.05
C LYS A 65 1.66 -3.22 -14.82
N VAL A 66 0.70 -2.35 -14.50
CA VAL A 66 0.58 -1.11 -15.26
C VAL A 66 1.71 -0.14 -14.97
N LEU A 67 2.29 -0.23 -13.78
CA LEU A 67 3.45 0.61 -13.43
C LEU A 67 4.76 -0.04 -13.83
N ASN A 68 4.70 -1.29 -14.27
CA ASN A 68 5.88 -2.04 -14.69
C ASN A 68 6.92 -2.12 -13.57
N VAL A 69 6.47 -2.51 -12.40
CA VAL A 69 7.32 -2.70 -11.24
C VAL A 69 7.04 -4.07 -10.65
N GLU A 70 7.95 -4.51 -9.79
CA GLU A 70 7.75 -5.76 -9.08
C GLU A 70 6.69 -5.56 -8.02
N LEU A 71 5.97 -6.62 -7.71
CA LEU A 71 4.96 -6.56 -6.66
C LEU A 71 5.59 -6.16 -5.33
N THR A 72 6.79 -6.65 -5.08
CA THR A 72 7.51 -6.32 -3.85
C THR A 72 7.88 -4.84 -3.77
N ASP A 73 7.94 -4.15 -4.90
CA ASP A 73 8.21 -2.71 -4.89
C ASP A 73 7.01 -1.91 -4.39
N LEU A 74 5.84 -2.51 -4.39
CA LEU A 74 4.62 -1.84 -3.97
C LEU A 74 4.27 -2.05 -2.51
N VAL A 75 4.95 -2.95 -1.84
CA VAL A 75 4.61 -3.29 -0.46
C VAL A 75 5.76 -2.92 0.46
N ARG A 76 5.39 -2.59 1.70
CA ARG A 76 6.38 -2.27 2.71
C ARG A 76 6.58 -3.48 3.60
N PHE A 77 7.25 -4.45 3.05
CA PHE A 77 7.51 -5.67 3.79
C PHE A 77 8.27 -5.38 5.09
N GLU A 78 9.05 -4.31 5.10
CA GLU A 78 9.82 -3.93 6.28
C GLU A 78 8.94 -3.67 7.48
N GLU A 79 7.68 -3.29 7.25
CA GLU A 79 6.75 -3.09 8.35
C GLU A 79 6.58 -4.35 9.19
N PHE A 80 6.73 -5.50 8.57
CA PHE A 80 6.54 -6.77 9.25
C PHE A 80 7.83 -7.56 9.41
N LYS A 81 8.85 -7.20 8.67
CA LYS A 81 10.08 -7.98 8.64
C LYS A 81 10.71 -8.15 10.02
N ASN A 82 10.63 -7.11 10.82
CA ASN A 82 11.22 -7.12 12.15
C ASN A 82 10.20 -7.34 13.25
N ASP A 83 8.99 -7.68 12.88
CA ASP A 83 7.92 -7.90 13.84
C ASP A 83 7.91 -9.35 14.26
N THR A 84 8.45 -9.61 15.44
CA THR A 84 8.59 -10.99 15.91
C THR A 84 7.27 -11.60 16.35
N ARG A 85 6.22 -10.82 16.44
CA ARG A 85 4.92 -11.36 16.82
C ARG A 85 4.38 -12.34 15.79
N TRP A 86 4.87 -12.27 14.58
CA TRP A 86 4.45 -13.18 13.51
C TRP A 86 5.04 -14.57 13.66
N ARG A 87 6.03 -14.72 14.52
CA ARG A 87 6.70 -15.98 14.69
C ARG A 87 6.12 -16.72 15.87
N ASN A 88 6.05 -17.99 15.76
CA ASN A 88 5.51 -18.80 16.85
C ASN A 88 6.57 -19.70 17.42
#